data_cfef8583fcfe1047f422cfca1eaec8ea
#
_entry.id   cfef8583fcfe1047f422cfca1eaec8ea
#
_cell.length_a   1.000
_cell.length_b   1.000
_cell.length_c   1.000
_cell.angle_alpha   90.00
_cell.angle_beta   90.00
_cell.angle_gamma   90.00
#
_symmetry.space_group_name_H-M   'P 1'
#
loop_
_entity.id
_entity.type
_entity.pdbx_description
1 polymer ?
#
loop_
_entity_poly.entity_id
_entity_poly.type
_entity_poly.pdbx_seq_one_letter_code
_entity_poly.pdbx_strand_id
1 'polypeptide(L)'
;LENLRIPVARRPEYRYLDVEPEFITTARDLAYVTLQENNAIGVFHLRKRAWVKTYPLGRLPLVIDASDRDGPFGSRAIALNDQVHGLPMPDSLTSFRIGSRTYLATANEGDPLSSRKDSMRAKRAGAHGPSLDPSYRQRLKERYGSDPLLDANLGRLQVSTIDGDTDGDGDLDELTAF
;
A
#
# COMPACT_ATOMS: atom_id res chain seq x y z
N LEU A 1 18.44 2.44 -3.97
CA LEU A 1 17.24 1.61 -3.74
C LEU A 1 17.07 1.19 -2.27
N GLU A 2 17.92 1.71 -1.38
CA GLU A 2 17.75 1.50 0.06
C GLU A 2 16.41 2.10 0.53
N ASN A 3 15.68 1.36 1.36
CA ASN A 3 14.37 1.73 1.90
C ASN A 3 13.23 1.86 0.87
N LEU A 4 13.38 1.32 -0.34
CA LEU A 4 12.32 1.25 -1.31
C LEU A 4 11.55 -0.07 -1.13
N ARG A 5 10.21 0.02 -1.10
CA ARG A 5 9.35 -1.17 -1.14
C ARG A 5 9.63 -1.94 -2.42
N ILE A 6 9.94 -3.21 -2.30
CA ILE A 6 10.16 -4.11 -3.44
C ILE A 6 9.08 -5.20 -3.40
N PRO A 7 8.09 -5.13 -4.29
CA PRO A 7 6.90 -6.01 -4.24
C PRO A 7 7.21 -7.47 -4.57
N VAL A 8 8.38 -7.76 -5.13
CA VAL A 8 8.80 -9.11 -5.47
C VAL A 8 10.14 -9.43 -4.82
N ALA A 9 10.23 -10.60 -4.18
CA ALA A 9 11.49 -11.07 -3.62
C ALA A 9 12.45 -11.45 -4.76
N ARG A 10 13.34 -10.54 -5.12
CA ARG A 10 14.42 -10.76 -6.08
C ARG A 10 15.78 -10.73 -5.39
N ARG A 11 16.77 -11.32 -6.05
CA ARG A 11 18.15 -11.12 -5.65
C ARG A 11 18.49 -9.63 -5.69
N PRO A 12 19.30 -9.11 -4.76
CA PRO A 12 19.59 -7.68 -4.64
C PRO A 12 20.02 -7.00 -5.97
N GLU A 13 20.77 -7.73 -6.80
CA GLU A 13 21.27 -7.26 -8.09
C GLU A 13 20.18 -7.04 -9.16
N TYR A 14 18.98 -7.60 -8.97
CA TYR A 14 17.86 -7.49 -9.91
C TYR A 14 16.70 -6.62 -9.39
N ARG A 15 16.83 -6.03 -8.20
CA ARG A 15 15.76 -5.20 -7.61
C ARG A 15 15.38 -4.00 -8.45
N TYR A 16 16.27 -3.50 -9.29
CA TYR A 16 15.98 -2.39 -10.19
C TYR A 16 14.91 -2.73 -11.25
N LEU A 17 14.67 -4.02 -11.51
CA LEU A 17 13.63 -4.48 -12.43
C LEU A 17 12.22 -4.38 -11.84
N ASP A 18 12.10 -4.13 -10.55
CA ASP A 18 10.83 -3.97 -9.85
C ASP A 18 10.60 -2.49 -9.46
N VAL A 19 11.32 -1.56 -10.10
CA VAL A 19 11.10 -0.12 -9.96
C VAL A 19 10.32 0.34 -11.18
N GLU A 20 9.06 0.71 -10.98
CA GLU A 20 8.14 1.07 -12.05
C GLU A 20 7.81 2.57 -11.98
N PRO A 21 8.49 3.40 -12.80
CA PRO A 21 8.15 4.82 -12.94
C PRO A 21 6.88 4.99 -13.76
N GLU A 22 5.86 5.67 -13.18
CA GLU A 22 4.56 5.86 -13.82
C GLU A 22 4.38 7.30 -14.32
N PHE A 23 4.30 8.25 -13.42
CA PHE A 23 3.99 9.63 -13.75
C PHE A 23 5.12 10.59 -13.38
N ILE A 24 5.22 11.71 -14.11
CA ILE A 24 6.29 12.70 -13.92
C ILE A 24 5.73 14.13 -13.85
N THR A 25 6.21 14.91 -12.90
CA THR A 25 6.04 16.35 -12.87
C THR A 25 7.38 17.04 -12.63
N THR A 26 7.52 18.30 -13.03
CA THR A 26 8.76 19.04 -12.84
C THR A 26 8.54 20.32 -12.06
N ALA A 27 9.52 20.68 -11.22
CA ALA A 27 9.61 21.99 -10.60
C ALA A 27 11.06 22.43 -10.54
N ARG A 28 11.38 23.56 -11.19
CA ARG A 28 12.75 24.07 -11.34
C ARG A 28 13.65 23.01 -12.02
N ASP A 29 14.75 22.65 -11.38
CA ASP A 29 15.73 21.70 -11.90
C ASP A 29 15.46 20.24 -11.45
N LEU A 30 14.29 19.99 -10.85
CA LEU A 30 13.92 18.68 -10.35
C LEU A 30 12.73 18.11 -11.12
N ALA A 31 12.81 16.82 -11.43
CA ALA A 31 11.69 15.99 -11.82
C ALA A 31 11.30 15.10 -10.65
N TYR A 32 10.01 15.01 -10.39
CA TYR A 32 9.42 14.12 -9.40
C TYR A 32 8.66 13.04 -10.15
N VAL A 33 8.90 11.80 -9.76
CA VAL A 33 8.41 10.61 -10.47
C VAL A 33 7.69 9.72 -9.48
N THR A 34 6.45 9.35 -9.77
CA THR A 34 5.79 8.31 -8.99
C THR A 34 6.43 6.96 -9.28
N LEU A 35 6.62 6.19 -8.23
CA LEU A 35 7.04 4.80 -8.25
C LEU A 35 5.91 4.04 -7.54
N GLN A 36 4.83 3.77 -8.29
CA GLN A 36 3.54 3.37 -7.73
C GLN A 36 3.66 2.08 -6.90
N GLU A 37 4.09 0.99 -7.52
CA GLU A 37 4.21 -0.31 -6.85
C GLU A 37 5.27 -0.32 -5.74
N ASN A 38 6.20 0.64 -5.80
CA ASN A 38 7.20 0.84 -4.75
C ASN A 38 6.70 1.75 -3.63
N ASN A 39 5.47 2.27 -3.75
CA ASN A 39 4.86 3.19 -2.80
C ASN A 39 5.79 4.36 -2.45
N ALA A 40 6.33 5.02 -3.47
CA ALA A 40 7.37 6.03 -3.30
C ALA A 40 7.32 7.14 -4.35
N ILE A 41 8.03 8.23 -4.09
CA ILE A 41 8.34 9.28 -5.06
C ILE A 41 9.85 9.36 -5.25
N GLY A 42 10.29 9.20 -6.48
CA GLY A 42 11.67 9.43 -6.90
C GLY A 42 11.93 10.88 -7.27
N VAL A 43 13.11 11.40 -6.99
CA VAL A 43 13.55 12.75 -7.37
C VAL A 43 14.77 12.66 -8.25
N PHE A 44 14.66 13.19 -9.45
CA PHE A 44 15.72 13.25 -10.45
C PHE A 44 16.15 14.70 -10.69
N HIS A 45 17.44 14.97 -10.69
CA HIS A 45 17.97 16.30 -10.96
C HIS A 45 18.28 16.45 -12.45
N LEU A 46 17.53 17.28 -13.14
CA LEU A 46 17.57 17.44 -14.61
C LEU A 46 18.95 17.85 -15.13
N ARG A 47 19.59 18.87 -14.54
CA ARG A 47 20.92 19.33 -14.98
C ARG A 47 22.03 18.34 -14.66
N LYS A 48 21.96 17.69 -13.49
CA LYS A 48 22.97 16.68 -13.09
C LYS A 48 22.75 15.34 -13.77
N ARG A 49 21.56 15.13 -14.37
CA ARG A 49 21.15 13.87 -15.00
C ARG A 49 21.30 12.68 -14.06
N ALA A 50 20.88 12.86 -12.81
CA ALA A 50 21.05 11.86 -11.76
C ALA A 50 19.85 11.80 -10.81
N TRP A 51 19.52 10.62 -10.33
CA TRP A 51 18.64 10.43 -9.18
C TRP A 51 19.31 11.00 -7.93
N VAL A 52 18.58 11.77 -7.16
CA VAL A 52 19.12 12.43 -5.96
C VAL A 52 18.49 11.94 -4.68
N LYS A 53 17.24 11.45 -4.76
CA LYS A 53 16.55 10.94 -3.56
C LYS A 53 15.33 10.10 -3.95
N THR A 54 14.94 9.21 -3.04
CA THR A 54 13.66 8.51 -3.05
C THR A 54 12.94 8.80 -1.72
N TYR A 55 11.64 9.02 -1.78
CA TYR A 55 10.77 9.25 -0.63
C TYR A 55 9.75 8.11 -0.54
N PRO A 56 10.00 7.09 0.29
CA PRO A 56 8.96 6.11 0.61
C PRO A 56 7.79 6.81 1.30
N LEU A 57 6.56 6.45 0.95
CA LEU A 57 5.37 7.09 1.49
C LEU A 57 4.86 6.39 2.77
N GLY A 58 5.33 5.17 3.01
CA GLY A 58 4.94 4.40 4.18
C GLY A 58 3.48 3.96 4.16
N ARG A 59 2.92 3.73 5.33
CA ARG A 59 1.53 3.32 5.54
C ARG A 59 0.76 4.44 6.20
N LEU A 60 -0.48 4.63 5.79
CA LEU A 60 -1.38 5.63 6.35
C LEU A 60 -2.54 4.94 7.09
N PRO A 61 -2.93 5.43 8.28
CA PRO A 61 -4.12 4.93 8.93
C PRO A 61 -5.35 5.33 8.11
N LEU A 62 -6.21 4.34 7.84
CA LEU A 62 -7.46 4.52 7.10
C LEU A 62 -8.64 4.07 7.94
N VAL A 63 -9.77 4.76 7.75
CA VAL A 63 -11.08 4.34 8.23
C VAL A 63 -11.95 4.10 7.01
N ILE A 64 -12.28 2.85 6.76
CA ILE A 64 -12.99 2.41 5.55
C ILE A 64 -14.20 1.54 5.89
N ASP A 65 -15.03 1.31 4.90
CA ASP A 65 -16.01 0.23 4.87
C ASP A 65 -15.40 -0.94 4.10
N ALA A 66 -14.83 -1.91 4.82
CA ALA A 66 -14.19 -3.08 4.24
C ALA A 66 -15.15 -4.29 4.20
N SER A 67 -16.35 -4.14 4.77
CA SER A 67 -17.30 -5.23 4.96
C SER A 67 -18.16 -5.49 3.72
N ASP A 68 -18.70 -6.69 3.65
CA ASP A 68 -19.74 -7.09 2.66
C ASP A 68 -21.04 -7.47 3.42
N ARG A 69 -21.35 -6.75 4.50
CA ARG A 69 -22.51 -7.07 5.38
C ARG A 69 -23.84 -6.85 4.70
N ASP A 70 -23.93 -5.85 3.86
CA ASP A 70 -25.10 -5.54 3.08
C ASP A 70 -25.12 -6.23 1.70
N GLY A 71 -24.03 -6.95 1.35
CA GLY A 71 -23.87 -7.69 0.11
C GLY A 71 -23.84 -6.81 -1.14
N PRO A 72 -23.49 -7.37 -2.31
CA PRO A 72 -23.33 -6.60 -3.54
C PRO A 72 -24.66 -6.04 -4.07
N PHE A 73 -25.78 -6.57 -3.63
CA PHE A 73 -27.13 -6.18 -4.04
C PHE A 73 -28.01 -5.69 -2.88
N GLY A 74 -27.41 -5.49 -1.70
CA GLY A 74 -28.12 -5.08 -0.51
C GLY A 74 -28.41 -3.58 -0.44
N SER A 75 -28.55 -3.08 0.79
CA SER A 75 -28.90 -1.67 1.07
C SER A 75 -27.85 -0.66 0.64
N ARG A 76 -26.64 -1.10 0.36
CA ARG A 76 -25.46 -0.27 0.05
C ARG A 76 -25.20 0.78 1.12
N ALA A 77 -25.43 0.39 2.38
CA ALA A 77 -25.22 1.24 3.54
C ALA A 77 -23.72 1.40 3.81
N ILE A 78 -23.19 2.60 3.67
CA ILE A 78 -21.79 2.89 3.97
C ILE A 78 -21.58 2.83 5.49
N ALA A 79 -20.62 1.99 5.93
CA ALA A 79 -20.25 1.79 7.33
C ALA A 79 -18.75 2.01 7.54
N LEU A 80 -18.30 3.27 7.57
CA LEU A 80 -16.89 3.65 7.75
C LEU A 80 -16.42 3.39 9.19
N ASN A 81 -16.24 2.14 9.55
CA ASN A 81 -15.90 1.72 10.91
C ASN A 81 -14.71 0.76 10.98
N ASP A 82 -14.15 0.34 9.85
CA ASP A 82 -13.00 -0.53 9.81
C ASP A 82 -11.70 0.28 9.79
N GLN A 83 -10.85 0.08 10.79
CA GLN A 83 -9.55 0.73 10.90
C GLN A 83 -8.47 -0.22 10.41
N VAL A 84 -7.79 0.18 9.37
CA VAL A 84 -6.67 -0.54 8.74
C VAL A 84 -5.56 0.44 8.39
N HIS A 85 -4.39 -0.05 8.00
CA HIS A 85 -3.41 0.77 7.30
C HIS A 85 -3.57 0.60 5.79
N GLY A 86 -3.24 1.64 5.02
CA GLY A 86 -3.24 1.59 3.57
C GLY A 86 -1.93 2.11 2.98
N LEU A 87 -1.56 1.54 1.84
CA LEU A 87 -0.45 2.03 1.03
C LEU A 87 -0.98 3.14 0.10
N PRO A 88 -0.40 4.34 0.10
CA PRO A 88 -0.78 5.40 -0.83
C PRO A 88 -0.71 5.00 -2.31
N MET A 89 0.38 4.40 -2.73
CA MET A 89 0.66 3.94 -4.11
C MET A 89 0.25 4.98 -5.15
N PRO A 90 1.05 6.04 -5.31
CA PRO A 90 0.68 7.19 -6.11
C PRO A 90 0.75 6.86 -7.61
N ASP A 91 -0.41 6.78 -8.28
CA ASP A 91 -0.51 6.62 -9.72
C ASP A 91 -0.06 7.91 -10.42
N SER A 92 -0.59 9.06 -10.05
CA SER A 92 -0.23 10.32 -10.67
C SER A 92 0.17 11.39 -9.67
N LEU A 93 0.88 12.43 -10.15
CA LEU A 93 1.26 13.56 -9.31
C LEU A 93 1.33 14.86 -10.10
N THR A 94 1.15 15.96 -9.37
CA THR A 94 1.43 17.30 -9.86
C THR A 94 2.22 18.11 -8.85
N SER A 95 2.99 19.07 -9.34
CA SER A 95 3.71 20.03 -8.50
C SER A 95 3.07 21.40 -8.55
N PHE A 96 3.01 22.08 -7.40
CA PHE A 96 2.56 23.47 -7.32
C PHE A 96 3.38 24.24 -6.29
N ARG A 97 3.26 25.56 -6.27
CA ARG A 97 4.04 26.40 -5.37
C ARG A 97 3.13 27.26 -4.48
N ILE A 98 3.50 27.33 -3.21
CA ILE A 98 2.94 28.29 -2.26
C ILE A 98 4.12 29.08 -1.69
N GLY A 99 4.22 30.34 -2.04
CA GLY A 99 5.37 31.18 -1.72
C GLY A 99 6.67 30.63 -2.33
N SER A 100 7.67 30.37 -1.51
CA SER A 100 8.96 29.81 -1.92
C SER A 100 9.00 28.28 -1.94
N ARG A 101 8.00 27.61 -1.38
CA ARG A 101 7.96 26.15 -1.22
C ARG A 101 7.29 25.49 -2.41
N THR A 102 7.84 24.35 -2.84
CA THR A 102 7.21 23.43 -3.79
C THR A 102 6.48 22.33 -3.01
N TYR A 103 5.26 22.05 -3.41
CA TYR A 103 4.42 20.99 -2.90
C TYR A 103 4.13 20.00 -4.02
N LEU A 104 3.89 18.77 -3.66
CA LEU A 104 3.40 17.73 -4.55
C LEU A 104 2.00 17.32 -4.07
N ALA A 105 1.09 17.12 -5.00
CA ALA A 105 -0.18 16.45 -4.78
C ALA A 105 -0.19 15.17 -5.59
N THR A 106 -0.60 14.08 -4.97
CA THR A 106 -0.70 12.76 -5.61
C THR A 106 -2.15 12.30 -5.65
N ALA A 107 -2.51 11.58 -6.71
CA ALA A 107 -3.69 10.73 -6.71
C ALA A 107 -3.21 9.31 -6.41
N ASN A 108 -3.74 8.73 -5.34
CA ASN A 108 -3.35 7.42 -4.85
C ASN A 108 -4.39 6.40 -5.29
N GLU A 109 -3.96 5.31 -5.89
CA GLU A 109 -4.85 4.30 -6.43
C GLU A 109 -4.89 3.02 -5.59
N GLY A 110 -3.78 2.65 -4.96
CA GLY A 110 -3.68 1.42 -4.17
C GLY A 110 -3.69 0.17 -5.07
N ASP A 111 -2.91 0.16 -6.15
CA ASP A 111 -2.84 -0.96 -7.07
C ASP A 111 -1.74 -1.96 -6.66
N PRO A 112 -2.07 -3.23 -6.39
CA PRO A 112 -1.07 -4.27 -6.19
C PRO A 112 -0.47 -4.70 -7.53
N LEU A 113 0.81 -5.09 -7.52
CA LEU A 113 1.49 -5.60 -8.70
C LEU A 113 0.64 -6.67 -9.42
N SER A 114 0.48 -6.54 -10.72
CA SER A 114 -0.36 -7.40 -11.56
C SER A 114 -0.04 -8.89 -11.45
N SER A 115 1.19 -9.24 -11.07
CA SER A 115 1.64 -10.62 -10.81
C SER A 115 1.01 -11.25 -9.56
N ARG A 116 0.28 -10.50 -8.74
CA ARG A 116 -0.33 -10.93 -7.47
C ARG A 116 0.65 -11.56 -6.46
N LYS A 117 1.93 -11.23 -6.54
CA LYS A 117 2.96 -11.81 -5.67
C LYS A 117 3.04 -11.11 -4.32
N ASP A 118 2.57 -9.88 -4.25
CA ASP A 118 2.62 -9.03 -3.06
C ASP A 118 1.25 -8.81 -2.42
N SER A 119 0.18 -9.43 -2.94
CA SER A 119 -1.18 -9.19 -2.46
C SER A 119 -2.03 -10.45 -2.36
N MET A 120 -2.99 -10.43 -1.44
CA MET A 120 -4.02 -11.44 -1.30
C MET A 120 -5.34 -10.84 -0.77
N ARG A 121 -6.45 -11.57 -0.91
CA ARG A 121 -7.64 -11.29 -0.12
C ARG A 121 -7.40 -11.72 1.33
N ALA A 122 -7.80 -10.89 2.30
CA ALA A 122 -7.58 -11.17 3.73
C ALA A 122 -8.11 -12.55 4.16
N LYS A 123 -9.24 -13.00 3.60
CA LYS A 123 -9.79 -14.36 3.85
C LYS A 123 -8.89 -15.52 3.45
N ARG A 124 -7.82 -15.26 2.71
CA ARG A 124 -6.84 -16.28 2.30
C ARG A 124 -5.65 -16.38 3.24
N ALA A 125 -5.58 -15.50 4.25
CA ALA A 125 -4.49 -15.53 5.23
C ALA A 125 -4.38 -16.90 5.92
N GLY A 126 -3.17 -17.45 5.94
CA GLY A 126 -2.88 -18.76 6.48
C GLY A 126 -3.20 -19.95 5.56
N ALA A 127 -4.05 -19.76 4.54
CA ALA A 127 -4.37 -20.84 3.58
C ALA A 127 -3.58 -20.72 2.27
N HIS A 128 -3.38 -19.48 1.79
CA HIS A 128 -2.70 -19.18 0.52
C HIS A 128 -1.75 -17.99 0.62
N GLY A 129 -1.18 -17.75 1.78
CA GLY A 129 -0.27 -16.65 2.08
C GLY A 129 0.09 -16.63 3.56
N PRO A 130 0.77 -15.58 4.04
CA PRO A 130 1.08 -15.45 5.46
C PRO A 130 -0.18 -15.52 6.33
N SER A 131 -0.07 -16.10 7.51
CA SER A 131 -1.13 -16.09 8.52
C SER A 131 -1.22 -14.71 9.19
N LEU A 132 -2.27 -14.46 9.95
CA LEU A 132 -2.26 -13.35 10.89
C LEU A 132 -1.53 -13.76 12.16
N ASP A 133 -0.76 -12.83 12.75
CA ASP A 133 -0.25 -12.98 14.11
C ASP A 133 -1.38 -13.39 15.05
N PRO A 134 -1.20 -14.38 15.92
CA PRO A 134 -2.25 -14.87 16.79
C PRO A 134 -2.88 -13.81 17.69
N SER A 135 -2.07 -12.87 18.22
CA SER A 135 -2.56 -11.79 19.08
C SER A 135 -3.35 -10.74 18.29
N TYR A 136 -2.91 -10.41 17.09
CA TYR A 136 -3.63 -9.53 16.18
C TYR A 136 -4.97 -10.14 15.77
N ARG A 137 -4.97 -11.42 15.39
CA ARG A 137 -6.21 -12.15 15.05
C ARG A 137 -7.19 -12.16 16.23
N GLN A 138 -6.69 -12.34 17.45
CA GLN A 138 -7.54 -12.33 18.65
C GLN A 138 -8.16 -10.95 18.88
N ARG A 139 -7.40 -9.87 18.78
CA ARG A 139 -7.92 -8.49 18.87
C ARG A 139 -9.01 -8.21 17.82
N LEU A 140 -8.82 -8.69 16.59
CA LEU A 140 -9.83 -8.55 15.55
C LEU A 140 -11.11 -9.36 15.87
N LYS A 141 -10.98 -10.59 16.39
CA LYS A 141 -12.15 -11.38 16.81
C LYS A 141 -12.95 -10.70 17.93
N GLU A 142 -12.28 -10.10 18.89
CA GLU A 142 -12.92 -9.33 19.95
C GLU A 142 -13.67 -8.13 19.38
N ARG A 143 -13.06 -7.43 18.43
CA ARG A 143 -13.68 -6.27 17.77
C ARG A 143 -14.91 -6.64 16.95
N TYR A 144 -14.85 -7.70 16.16
CA TYR A 144 -15.94 -8.08 15.24
C TYR A 144 -16.96 -9.05 15.85
N GLY A 145 -16.66 -9.64 17.00
CA GLY A 145 -17.50 -10.67 17.62
C GLY A 145 -17.63 -11.96 16.81
N SER A 146 -16.83 -12.12 15.76
CA SER A 146 -16.82 -13.26 14.84
C SER A 146 -15.45 -13.39 14.16
N ASP A 147 -15.27 -14.37 13.25
CA ASP A 147 -14.01 -14.47 12.50
C ASP A 147 -13.80 -13.20 11.63
N PRO A 148 -12.71 -12.44 11.84
CA PRO A 148 -12.43 -11.23 11.08
C PRO A 148 -12.21 -11.48 9.59
N LEU A 149 -11.87 -12.70 9.18
CA LEU A 149 -11.60 -13.07 7.81
C LEU A 149 -12.85 -13.50 7.01
N LEU A 150 -14.03 -13.39 7.59
CA LEU A 150 -15.29 -13.52 6.84
C LEU A 150 -15.49 -12.33 5.90
N ASP A 151 -16.16 -12.56 4.77
CA ASP A 151 -16.49 -11.51 3.81
C ASP A 151 -17.36 -10.40 4.44
N ALA A 152 -18.19 -10.75 5.42
CA ALA A 152 -18.96 -9.79 6.23
C ALA A 152 -18.10 -8.91 7.15
N ASN A 153 -16.82 -9.14 7.27
CA ASN A 153 -15.87 -8.35 8.05
C ASN A 153 -14.76 -7.84 7.12
N LEU A 154 -13.53 -8.35 7.26
CA LEU A 154 -12.38 -7.90 6.47
C LEU A 154 -11.98 -8.86 5.35
N GLY A 155 -12.69 -9.98 5.18
CA GLY A 155 -12.27 -11.06 4.28
C GLY A 155 -12.10 -10.67 2.81
N ARG A 156 -12.84 -9.67 2.34
CA ARG A 156 -12.76 -9.18 0.95
C ARG A 156 -11.67 -8.14 0.73
N LEU A 157 -11.10 -7.58 1.80
CA LEU A 157 -10.05 -6.58 1.70
C LEU A 157 -8.86 -7.14 0.94
N GLN A 158 -8.35 -6.39 -0.04
CA GLN A 158 -7.08 -6.69 -0.70
C GLN A 158 -5.96 -6.16 0.19
N VAL A 159 -5.04 -7.03 0.57
CA VAL A 159 -3.97 -6.68 1.51
C VAL A 159 -2.61 -7.10 0.99
N SER A 160 -1.59 -6.37 1.40
CA SER A 160 -0.21 -6.72 1.14
C SER A 160 0.19 -7.99 1.91
N THR A 161 0.94 -8.85 1.26
CA THR A 161 1.55 -10.05 1.88
C THR A 161 2.92 -9.77 2.51
N ILE A 162 3.43 -8.54 2.36
CA ILE A 162 4.77 -8.15 2.80
C ILE A 162 4.77 -6.93 3.73
N ASP A 163 3.82 -6.00 3.57
CA ASP A 163 3.84 -4.76 4.37
C ASP A 163 3.13 -4.91 5.72
N GLY A 164 2.40 -5.99 5.93
CA GLY A 164 1.74 -6.31 7.19
C GLY A 164 2.61 -7.05 8.19
N ASP A 165 3.67 -7.69 7.73
CA ASP A 165 4.71 -8.33 8.55
C ASP A 165 5.70 -7.24 9.00
N THR A 166 5.55 -6.76 10.22
CA THR A 166 6.29 -5.58 10.71
C THR A 166 7.55 -5.94 11.48
N ASP A 167 7.66 -7.17 11.92
CA ASP A 167 8.82 -7.68 12.67
C ASP A 167 9.66 -8.68 11.87
N GLY A 168 9.18 -9.15 10.72
CA GLY A 168 9.93 -9.99 9.78
C GLY A 168 9.91 -11.47 10.14
N ASP A 169 8.92 -11.93 10.91
CA ASP A 169 8.81 -13.33 11.33
C ASP A 169 8.02 -14.21 10.36
N GLY A 170 7.35 -13.60 9.36
CA GLY A 170 6.66 -14.28 8.27
C GLY A 170 5.15 -14.38 8.44
N ASP A 171 4.58 -13.79 9.49
CA ASP A 171 3.14 -13.61 9.62
C ASP A 171 2.74 -12.12 9.56
N LEU A 172 1.46 -11.81 9.57
CA LEU A 172 0.95 -10.44 9.46
C LEU A 172 0.53 -9.90 10.82
N ASP A 173 1.29 -8.96 11.36
CA ASP A 173 0.98 -8.21 12.57
C ASP A 173 -0.21 -7.28 12.38
N GLU A 174 -0.50 -6.92 11.12
CA GLU A 174 -1.62 -6.07 10.72
C GLU A 174 -2.06 -6.33 9.28
N LEU A 175 -3.28 -5.89 8.95
CA LEU A 175 -3.75 -5.85 7.56
C LEU A 175 -3.40 -4.50 6.95
N THR A 176 -2.50 -4.51 5.97
CA THR A 176 -2.14 -3.32 5.18
C THR A 176 -2.82 -3.41 3.82
N ALA A 177 -3.78 -2.53 3.59
CA ALA A 177 -4.60 -2.47 2.38
C ALA A 177 -3.88 -1.80 1.20
N PHE A 178 -4.27 -2.16 -0.01
CA PHE A 178 -3.99 -1.45 -1.23
C PHE A 178 -5.06 -0.41 -1.52
#